data_2a880653a37bbf01bc75fdb52b496f67
#
_entry.id   2a880653a37bbf01bc75fdb52b496f67
#
_cell.length_a   1.000
_cell.length_b   1.000
_cell.length_c   1.000
_cell.angle_alpha   90.00
_cell.angle_beta   90.00
_cell.angle_gamma   90.00
#
_symmetry.space_group_name_H-M   'P 1'
#
loop_
_entity.id
_entity.type
_entity.pdbx_description
1 polymer ?
#
loop_
_entity_poly.entity_id
_entity_poly.type
_entity_poly.pdbx_seq_one_letter_code
_entity_poly.pdbx_strand_id
1 'polypeptide(L)'
;MSTSGSRAAASPDDQAVTAERCAAQLLRGDPAGSAEEVAGRLLAIQAQDPRGARLAIRARSAGLSASDVDSALTRRSLIVTWLNRGTLHLVRTEDYWWLHPLTTPQLRTGNSRRLAQEGVAPEDAERAVAVVRAALAADGPLTRSQLRERVAAAGVRTEGQAMVHILALASIRGLIVRGPPAGRDQAFVLVQDWLARVSPVV
;
A
#
# COMPACT_ATOMS: atom_id res chain seq x y z
N MET A 1 -11.23 12.25 46.27
CA MET A 1 -12.20 11.16 46.04
C MET A 1 -11.94 10.62 44.63
N SER A 2 -11.15 9.54 44.55
CA SER A 2 -10.84 8.88 43.28
C SER A 2 -11.93 7.89 42.92
N THR A 3 -12.68 8.12 41.87
CA THR A 3 -13.64 7.14 41.31
C THR A 3 -12.84 6.15 40.48
N SER A 4 -12.52 5.01 41.09
CA SER A 4 -12.04 3.83 40.39
C SER A 4 -13.18 3.29 39.54
N GLY A 5 -13.18 3.58 38.23
CA GLY A 5 -14.10 2.98 37.28
C GLY A 5 -13.79 1.49 37.11
N SER A 6 -14.53 0.65 37.79
CA SER A 6 -14.51 -0.79 37.57
C SER A 6 -14.91 -1.08 36.11
N ARG A 7 -13.99 -1.53 35.30
CA ARG A 7 -14.25 -2.06 33.96
C ARG A 7 -15.01 -3.37 34.15
N ALA A 8 -16.29 -3.39 33.79
CA ALA A 8 -17.10 -4.61 33.81
C ALA A 8 -16.40 -5.72 33.00
N ALA A 9 -16.35 -6.93 33.57
CA ALA A 9 -15.81 -8.08 32.85
C ALA A 9 -16.70 -8.37 31.62
N ALA A 10 -16.06 -8.67 30.49
CA ALA A 10 -16.77 -9.00 29.24
C ALA A 10 -17.63 -10.26 29.44
N SER A 11 -18.82 -10.28 28.83
CA SER A 11 -19.68 -11.44 28.87
C SER A 11 -19.03 -12.67 28.19
N PRO A 12 -19.47 -13.91 28.49
CA PRO A 12 -18.98 -15.10 27.75
C PRO A 12 -19.16 -14.99 26.25
N ASP A 13 -20.25 -14.41 25.76
CA ASP A 13 -20.53 -14.20 24.34
C ASP A 13 -19.55 -13.17 23.74
N ASP A 14 -19.24 -12.07 24.44
CA ASP A 14 -18.26 -11.09 24.03
C ASP A 14 -16.85 -11.70 23.96
N GLN A 15 -16.54 -12.62 24.88
CA GLN A 15 -15.25 -13.32 24.86
C GLN A 15 -15.15 -14.28 23.66
N ALA A 16 -16.23 -15.00 23.34
CA ALA A 16 -16.30 -15.90 22.19
C ALA A 16 -16.14 -15.12 20.87
N VAL A 17 -16.89 -14.04 20.67
CA VAL A 17 -16.79 -13.16 19.50
C VAL A 17 -15.39 -12.56 19.38
N THR A 18 -14.79 -12.15 20.50
CA THR A 18 -13.42 -11.61 20.49
C THR A 18 -12.40 -12.68 20.08
N ALA A 19 -12.55 -13.90 20.57
CA ALA A 19 -11.68 -15.02 20.21
C ALA A 19 -11.76 -15.35 18.71
N GLU A 20 -12.97 -15.39 18.15
CA GLU A 20 -13.19 -15.60 16.71
C GLU A 20 -12.58 -14.49 15.85
N ARG A 21 -12.76 -13.23 16.25
CA ARG A 21 -12.13 -12.08 15.58
C ARG A 21 -10.61 -12.15 15.62
N CYS A 22 -10.03 -12.53 16.75
CA CYS A 22 -8.58 -12.72 16.87
C CYS A 22 -8.10 -13.86 15.96
N ALA A 23 -8.82 -14.97 15.91
CA ALA A 23 -8.48 -16.10 15.03
C ALA A 23 -8.59 -15.70 13.55
N ALA A 24 -9.67 -15.03 13.13
CA ALA A 24 -9.86 -14.52 11.78
C ALA A 24 -8.76 -13.52 11.36
N GLN A 25 -8.21 -12.78 12.32
CA GLN A 25 -7.09 -11.85 12.11
C GLN A 25 -5.70 -12.49 12.28
N LEU A 26 -5.59 -13.81 12.39
CA LEU A 26 -4.33 -14.53 12.66
C LEU A 26 -3.59 -14.07 13.92
N LEU A 27 -4.32 -13.56 14.91
CA LEU A 27 -3.76 -13.15 16.20
C LEU A 27 -3.92 -14.26 17.27
N ARG A 28 -4.54 -15.39 16.88
CA ARG A 28 -4.75 -16.59 17.69
C ARG A 28 -4.77 -17.82 16.77
N GLY A 29 -4.32 -18.95 17.27
CA GLY A 29 -4.14 -20.20 16.50
C GLY A 29 -2.73 -20.32 15.95
N ASP A 30 -2.58 -21.15 14.90
CA ASP A 30 -1.29 -21.39 14.28
C ASP A 30 -0.79 -20.15 13.53
N PRO A 31 0.42 -19.68 13.81
CA PRO A 31 1.00 -18.54 13.13
C PRO A 31 1.36 -18.91 11.68
N ALA A 32 1.27 -17.93 10.78
CA ALA A 32 1.65 -18.10 9.39
C ALA A 32 3.15 -18.32 9.22
N GLY A 33 3.55 -19.09 8.21
CA GLY A 33 4.94 -19.40 7.91
C GLY A 33 5.65 -18.39 7.02
N SER A 34 4.89 -17.50 6.34
CA SER A 34 5.45 -16.50 5.42
C SER A 34 4.68 -15.18 5.44
N ALA A 35 5.34 -14.12 4.95
CA ALA A 35 4.70 -12.81 4.79
C ALA A 35 3.58 -12.85 3.74
N GLU A 36 3.76 -13.64 2.70
CA GLU A 36 2.78 -13.88 1.64
C GLU A 36 1.53 -14.59 2.17
N GLU A 37 1.69 -15.56 3.06
CA GLU A 37 0.57 -16.25 3.69
C GLU A 37 -0.24 -15.29 4.55
N VAL A 38 0.41 -14.47 5.38
CA VAL A 38 -0.29 -13.44 6.17
C VAL A 38 -1.05 -12.48 5.27
N ALA A 39 -0.39 -11.96 4.21
CA ALA A 39 -1.01 -11.05 3.26
C ALA A 39 -2.19 -11.69 2.53
N GLY A 40 -2.08 -12.96 2.12
CA GLY A 40 -3.14 -13.69 1.44
C GLY A 40 -4.36 -13.93 2.32
N ARG A 41 -4.16 -14.31 3.57
CA ARG A 41 -5.28 -14.56 4.52
C ARG A 41 -5.99 -13.28 4.97
N LEU A 42 -5.28 -12.14 5.04
CA LEU A 42 -5.85 -10.85 5.39
C LEU A 42 -6.29 -10.03 4.17
N LEU A 43 -5.92 -10.45 2.96
CA LEU A 43 -6.10 -9.79 1.66
C LEU A 43 -5.33 -8.48 1.52
N ALA A 44 -5.43 -7.57 2.49
CA ALA A 44 -4.81 -6.26 2.43
C ALA A 44 -4.41 -5.79 3.83
N ILE A 45 -3.14 -5.53 4.03
CA ILE A 45 -2.60 -5.03 5.29
C ILE A 45 -2.34 -3.53 5.14
N GLN A 46 -2.91 -2.70 6.00
CA GLN A 46 -2.65 -1.26 5.95
C GLN A 46 -1.15 -0.97 6.09
N ALA A 47 -0.59 -0.23 5.13
CA ALA A 47 0.83 0.04 4.97
C ALA A 47 1.16 1.53 4.86
N GLN A 48 0.32 2.39 5.43
CA GLN A 48 0.56 3.83 5.50
C GLN A 48 1.84 4.13 6.28
N ASP A 49 2.09 3.39 7.34
CA ASP A 49 3.38 3.29 8.01
C ASP A 49 4.05 1.96 7.64
N PRO A 50 5.22 2.01 6.95
CA PRO A 50 5.94 0.79 6.58
C PRO A 50 6.42 -0.04 7.77
N ARG A 51 6.68 0.57 8.92
CA ARG A 51 7.04 -0.15 10.16
C ARG A 51 5.84 -0.88 10.73
N GLY A 52 4.68 -0.21 10.75
CA GLY A 52 3.42 -0.79 11.18
C GLY A 52 3.01 -2.01 10.34
N ALA A 53 3.19 -1.95 9.02
CA ALA A 53 2.92 -3.10 8.15
C ALA A 53 3.81 -4.31 8.45
N ARG A 54 5.12 -4.09 8.69
CA ARG A 54 6.06 -5.16 9.08
C ARG A 54 5.70 -5.76 10.44
N LEU A 55 5.33 -4.92 11.41
CA LEU A 55 4.86 -5.37 12.72
C LEU A 55 3.56 -6.16 12.62
N ALA A 56 2.65 -5.75 11.74
CA ALA A 56 1.39 -6.47 11.51
C ALA A 56 1.62 -7.89 10.98
N ILE A 57 2.60 -8.07 10.09
CA ILE A 57 3.02 -9.39 9.61
C ILE A 57 3.67 -10.18 10.74
N ARG A 58 4.63 -9.59 11.44
CA ARG A 58 5.34 -10.26 12.53
C ARG A 58 4.39 -10.77 13.62
N ALA A 59 3.39 -9.99 14.00
CA ALA A 59 2.42 -10.37 15.03
C ALA A 59 1.55 -11.58 14.65
N ARG A 60 1.58 -12.01 13.37
CA ARG A 60 0.74 -13.05 12.79
C ARG A 60 1.53 -14.24 12.26
N SER A 61 2.83 -14.23 12.43
CA SER A 61 3.75 -15.23 11.87
C SER A 61 4.70 -15.77 12.90
N ALA A 62 5.27 -16.94 12.63
CA ALA A 62 6.32 -17.55 13.44
C ALA A 62 7.71 -17.08 12.99
N GLY A 63 8.36 -16.26 13.82
CA GLY A 63 9.79 -15.95 13.66
C GLY A 63 10.16 -15.02 12.52
N LEU A 64 9.19 -14.45 11.77
CA LEU A 64 9.48 -13.51 10.68
C LEU A 64 10.02 -12.18 11.22
N SER A 65 10.97 -11.63 10.51
CA SER A 65 11.60 -10.33 10.75
C SER A 65 11.15 -9.28 9.73
N ALA A 66 11.58 -8.04 9.90
CA ALA A 66 11.35 -6.99 8.91
C ALA A 66 12.03 -7.30 7.56
N SER A 67 13.22 -7.95 7.59
CA SER A 67 13.95 -8.31 6.37
C SER A 67 13.24 -9.37 5.53
N ASP A 68 12.41 -10.24 6.14
CA ASP A 68 11.63 -11.21 5.37
C ASP A 68 10.53 -10.52 4.54
N VAL A 69 9.90 -9.48 5.11
CA VAL A 69 8.95 -8.63 4.37
C VAL A 69 9.65 -7.84 3.26
N ASP A 70 10.82 -7.27 3.54
CA ASP A 70 11.62 -6.54 2.55
C ASP A 70 12.09 -7.45 1.42
N SER A 71 12.45 -8.68 1.74
CA SER A 71 12.78 -9.71 0.76
C SER A 71 11.58 -10.07 -0.12
N ALA A 72 10.39 -10.20 0.46
CA ALA A 72 9.16 -10.47 -0.30
C ALA A 72 8.80 -9.31 -1.27
N LEU A 73 9.00 -8.05 -0.85
CA LEU A 73 8.86 -6.88 -1.73
C LEU A 73 9.90 -6.90 -2.86
N THR A 74 11.16 -7.28 -2.56
CA THR A 74 12.24 -7.37 -3.54
C THR A 74 12.02 -8.52 -4.53
N ARG A 75 11.52 -9.67 -4.06
CA ARG A 75 11.15 -10.83 -4.90
C ARG A 75 9.87 -10.60 -5.70
N ARG A 76 9.19 -9.49 -5.51
CA ARG A 76 7.93 -9.12 -6.18
C ARG A 76 6.73 -9.99 -5.79
N SER A 77 6.80 -10.74 -4.70
CA SER A 77 5.67 -11.52 -4.19
C SER A 77 4.68 -10.65 -3.40
N LEU A 78 5.17 -9.56 -2.81
CA LEU A 78 4.37 -8.51 -2.18
C LEU A 78 4.62 -7.16 -2.84
N ILE A 79 3.61 -6.32 -2.82
CA ILE A 79 3.67 -4.92 -3.25
C ILE A 79 2.91 -4.03 -2.29
N VAL A 80 3.16 -2.72 -2.36
CA VAL A 80 2.35 -1.72 -1.66
C VAL A 80 1.69 -0.79 -2.67
N THR A 81 0.39 -0.59 -2.55
CA THR A 81 -0.39 0.22 -3.49
C THR A 81 -1.54 0.94 -2.79
N TRP A 82 -2.10 1.99 -3.42
CA TRP A 82 -3.32 2.66 -2.95
C TRP A 82 -4.55 1.84 -3.29
N LEU A 83 -5.34 1.50 -2.28
CA LEU A 83 -6.59 0.74 -2.39
C LEU A 83 -7.67 1.32 -1.48
N ASN A 84 -8.89 0.78 -1.59
CA ASN A 84 -10.02 1.05 -0.70
C ASN A 84 -10.29 2.55 -0.47
N ARG A 85 -10.10 3.06 0.73
CA ARG A 85 -10.35 4.46 1.11
C ARG A 85 -9.21 5.42 0.75
N GLY A 86 -8.33 5.04 -0.19
CA GLY A 86 -7.19 5.87 -0.60
C GLY A 86 -6.00 5.81 0.35
N THR A 87 -5.87 4.72 1.09
CA THR A 87 -4.69 4.43 1.92
C THR A 87 -3.80 3.38 1.26
N LEU A 88 -2.53 3.35 1.67
CA LEU A 88 -1.58 2.35 1.20
C LEU A 88 -1.84 1.01 1.88
N HIS A 89 -1.82 -0.05 1.06
CA HIS A 89 -1.97 -1.42 1.52
C HIS A 89 -0.86 -2.31 0.95
N LEU A 90 -0.34 -3.19 1.78
CA LEU A 90 0.54 -4.27 1.40
C LEU A 90 -0.34 -5.47 1.04
N VAL A 91 -0.14 -5.99 -0.18
CA VAL A 91 -0.94 -7.07 -0.77
C VAL A 91 -0.03 -8.04 -1.51
N ARG A 92 -0.50 -9.25 -1.76
CA ARG A 92 0.19 -10.16 -2.66
C ARG A 92 0.10 -9.64 -4.10
N THR A 93 1.15 -9.83 -4.86
CA THR A 93 1.20 -9.40 -6.27
C THR A 93 0.10 -10.06 -7.11
N GLU A 94 -0.22 -11.32 -6.86
CA GLU A 94 -1.28 -12.05 -7.56
C GLU A 94 -2.68 -11.49 -7.26
N ASP A 95 -2.92 -10.96 -6.07
CA ASP A 95 -4.20 -10.38 -5.68
C ASP A 95 -4.42 -8.98 -6.27
N TYR A 96 -3.37 -8.29 -6.71
CA TYR A 96 -3.44 -6.95 -7.27
C TYR A 96 -4.45 -6.84 -8.42
N TRP A 97 -4.46 -7.82 -9.32
CA TRP A 97 -5.21 -7.75 -10.58
C TRP A 97 -6.73 -7.72 -10.42
N TRP A 98 -7.23 -8.26 -9.31
CA TRP A 98 -8.65 -8.20 -8.99
C TRP A 98 -8.98 -7.17 -7.90
N LEU A 99 -8.11 -6.97 -6.91
CA LEU A 99 -8.32 -5.97 -5.85
C LEU A 99 -8.27 -4.55 -6.39
N HIS A 100 -7.33 -4.23 -7.27
CA HIS A 100 -7.15 -2.90 -7.79
C HIS A 100 -8.39 -2.40 -8.56
N PRO A 101 -8.90 -3.08 -9.60
CA PRO A 101 -10.09 -2.63 -10.33
C PRO A 101 -11.36 -2.61 -9.47
N LEU A 102 -11.44 -3.44 -8.44
CA LEU A 102 -12.58 -3.46 -7.52
C LEU A 102 -12.59 -2.26 -6.57
N THR A 103 -11.43 -1.78 -6.13
CA THR A 103 -11.32 -0.84 -5.00
C THR A 103 -10.84 0.55 -5.36
N THR A 104 -10.39 0.81 -6.59
CA THR A 104 -9.80 2.10 -6.96
C THR A 104 -10.70 3.05 -7.75
N PRO A 105 -11.74 2.63 -8.49
CA PRO A 105 -12.53 3.56 -9.31
C PRO A 105 -13.13 4.72 -8.51
N GLN A 106 -13.66 4.46 -7.33
CA GLN A 106 -14.26 5.46 -6.44
C GLN A 106 -13.25 6.46 -5.86
N LEU A 107 -11.94 6.15 -5.92
CA LEU A 107 -10.89 7.02 -5.39
C LEU A 107 -10.53 8.18 -6.32
N ARG A 108 -10.87 8.08 -7.62
CA ARG A 108 -10.48 9.05 -8.65
C ARG A 108 -10.97 10.46 -8.33
N THR A 109 -12.27 10.60 -8.08
CA THR A 109 -12.89 11.89 -7.77
C THR A 109 -12.31 12.53 -6.52
N GLY A 110 -12.12 11.73 -5.45
CA GLY A 110 -11.52 12.20 -4.21
C GLY A 110 -10.08 12.68 -4.42
N ASN A 111 -9.28 11.94 -5.18
CA ASN A 111 -7.90 12.30 -5.48
C ASN A 111 -7.80 13.56 -6.36
N SER A 112 -8.66 13.72 -7.38
CA SER A 112 -8.70 14.94 -8.21
C SER A 112 -9.03 16.17 -7.37
N ARG A 113 -9.97 16.07 -6.43
CA ARG A 113 -10.28 17.15 -5.50
C ARG A 113 -9.07 17.53 -4.63
N ARG A 114 -8.32 16.53 -4.15
CA ARG A 114 -7.10 16.76 -3.37
C ARG A 114 -6.01 17.45 -4.18
N LEU A 115 -5.79 17.04 -5.43
CA LEU A 115 -4.85 17.70 -6.34
C LEU A 115 -5.21 19.18 -6.53
N ALA A 116 -6.48 19.48 -6.78
CA ALA A 116 -6.94 20.86 -6.90
C ALA A 116 -6.71 21.67 -5.61
N GLN A 117 -6.94 21.10 -4.41
CA GLN A 117 -6.65 21.71 -3.13
C GLN A 117 -5.15 22.00 -2.92
N GLU A 118 -4.28 21.16 -3.48
CA GLU A 118 -2.83 21.34 -3.47
C GLU A 118 -2.34 22.27 -4.59
N GLY A 119 -3.24 22.87 -5.37
CA GLY A 119 -2.92 23.81 -6.45
C GLY A 119 -2.36 23.13 -7.71
N VAL A 120 -2.68 21.86 -7.93
CA VAL A 120 -2.32 21.11 -9.16
C VAL A 120 -3.52 21.10 -10.10
N ALA A 121 -3.40 21.77 -11.24
CA ALA A 121 -4.43 21.79 -12.27
C ALA A 121 -4.54 20.41 -12.96
N PRO A 122 -5.69 20.07 -13.58
CA PRO A 122 -5.87 18.78 -14.25
C PRO A 122 -4.79 18.51 -15.31
N GLU A 123 -4.43 19.50 -16.11
CA GLU A 123 -3.40 19.39 -17.16
C GLU A 123 -2.01 19.13 -16.58
N ASP A 124 -1.71 19.77 -15.43
CA ASP A 124 -0.48 19.56 -14.69
C ASP A 124 -0.42 18.15 -14.08
N ALA A 125 -1.55 17.64 -13.59
CA ALA A 125 -1.64 16.29 -13.08
C ALA A 125 -1.38 15.24 -14.20
N GLU A 126 -1.93 15.44 -15.39
CA GLU A 126 -1.68 14.58 -16.56
C GLU A 126 -0.19 14.62 -16.97
N ARG A 127 0.39 15.83 -17.04
CA ARG A 127 1.81 16.02 -17.34
C ARG A 127 2.69 15.32 -16.30
N ALA A 128 2.38 15.49 -15.01
CA ALA A 128 3.12 14.84 -13.93
C ALA A 128 3.08 13.31 -14.02
N VAL A 129 1.90 12.73 -14.27
CA VAL A 129 1.76 11.26 -14.44
C VAL A 129 2.56 10.77 -15.65
N ALA A 130 2.55 11.52 -16.77
CA ALA A 130 3.36 11.19 -17.94
C ALA A 130 4.87 11.22 -17.62
N VAL A 131 5.33 12.23 -16.89
CA VAL A 131 6.73 12.35 -16.44
C VAL A 131 7.11 11.19 -15.52
N VAL A 132 6.28 10.85 -14.53
CA VAL A 132 6.51 9.72 -13.63
C VAL A 132 6.66 8.42 -14.42
N ARG A 133 5.75 8.17 -15.37
CA ARG A 133 5.80 6.97 -16.21
C ARG A 133 7.06 6.92 -17.07
N ALA A 134 7.41 8.02 -17.73
CA ALA A 134 8.60 8.10 -18.57
C ALA A 134 9.88 7.88 -17.75
N ALA A 135 9.99 8.52 -16.57
CA ALA A 135 11.12 8.36 -15.68
C ALA A 135 11.33 6.92 -15.22
N LEU A 136 10.25 6.26 -14.79
CA LEU A 136 10.30 4.86 -14.36
C LEU A 136 10.60 3.90 -15.53
N ALA A 137 10.18 4.22 -16.74
CA ALA A 137 10.50 3.42 -17.92
C ALA A 137 11.98 3.55 -18.32
N ALA A 138 12.58 4.74 -18.15
CA ALA A 138 13.97 5.00 -18.51
C ALA A 138 14.95 4.49 -17.44
N ASP A 139 14.67 4.75 -16.16
CA ASP A 139 15.65 4.59 -15.08
C ASP A 139 15.32 3.41 -14.15
N GLY A 140 14.17 2.74 -14.32
CA GLY A 140 13.71 1.67 -13.44
C GLY A 140 13.15 2.18 -12.11
N PRO A 141 13.39 1.47 -10.99
CA PRO A 141 12.85 1.84 -9.68
C PRO A 141 13.38 3.19 -9.19
N LEU A 142 12.49 4.13 -8.85
CA LEU A 142 12.81 5.46 -8.34
C LEU A 142 12.10 5.76 -7.03
N THR A 143 12.76 6.46 -6.13
CA THR A 143 12.18 6.95 -4.89
C THR A 143 11.25 8.14 -5.13
N ARG A 144 10.43 8.48 -4.13
CA ARG A 144 9.56 9.66 -4.20
C ARG A 144 10.36 10.95 -4.41
N SER A 145 11.54 11.10 -3.80
CA SER A 145 12.39 12.29 -3.98
C SER A 145 12.89 12.41 -5.41
N GLN A 146 13.39 11.34 -5.99
CA GLN A 146 13.84 11.33 -7.38
C GLN A 146 12.72 11.63 -8.38
N LEU A 147 11.53 11.07 -8.18
CA LEU A 147 10.36 11.38 -9.00
C LEU A 147 9.89 12.83 -8.81
N ARG A 148 9.95 13.36 -7.58
CA ARG A 148 9.62 14.75 -7.28
C ARG A 148 10.50 15.72 -8.05
N GLU A 149 11.81 15.49 -8.10
CA GLU A 149 12.76 16.32 -8.85
C GLU A 149 12.40 16.39 -10.34
N ARG A 150 12.05 15.25 -10.96
CA ARG A 150 11.66 15.19 -12.36
C ARG A 150 10.34 15.89 -12.66
N VAL A 151 9.35 15.72 -11.78
CA VAL A 151 8.05 16.38 -11.91
C VAL A 151 8.17 17.88 -11.71
N ALA A 152 8.99 18.32 -10.76
CA ALA A 152 9.28 19.75 -10.54
C ALA A 152 10.02 20.36 -11.74
N ALA A 153 11.00 19.65 -12.31
CA ALA A 153 11.71 20.08 -13.52
C ALA A 153 10.79 20.23 -14.76
N ALA A 154 9.67 19.51 -14.79
CA ALA A 154 8.62 19.66 -15.81
C ALA A 154 7.63 20.80 -15.52
N GLY A 155 7.92 21.66 -14.53
CA GLY A 155 7.12 22.83 -14.19
C GLY A 155 5.83 22.51 -13.41
N VAL A 156 5.69 21.30 -12.85
CA VAL A 156 4.52 20.94 -12.05
C VAL A 156 4.81 21.13 -10.56
N ARG A 157 3.84 21.69 -9.85
CA ARG A 157 3.91 21.89 -8.41
C ARG A 157 4.03 20.55 -7.66
N THR A 158 4.98 20.47 -6.74
CA THR A 158 5.28 19.24 -5.96
C THR A 158 5.33 19.46 -4.45
N GLU A 159 5.07 20.69 -3.96
CA GLU A 159 5.09 21.06 -2.56
C GLU A 159 3.89 20.50 -1.80
N GLY A 160 3.97 20.54 -0.48
CA GLY A 160 2.90 20.04 0.40
C GLY A 160 2.60 18.56 0.15
N GLN A 161 1.35 18.25 -0.10
CA GLN A 161 0.89 16.90 -0.44
C GLN A 161 0.73 16.66 -1.96
N ALA A 162 1.05 17.66 -2.80
CA ALA A 162 0.86 17.56 -4.25
C ALA A 162 1.53 16.30 -4.82
N MET A 163 2.82 16.08 -4.52
CA MET A 163 3.54 14.89 -5.02
C MET A 163 2.94 13.58 -4.55
N VAL A 164 2.42 13.52 -3.31
CA VAL A 164 1.75 12.32 -2.79
C VAL A 164 0.50 12.00 -3.60
N HIS A 165 -0.31 13.03 -3.91
CA HIS A 165 -1.55 12.88 -4.68
C HIS A 165 -1.29 12.61 -6.17
N ILE A 166 -0.19 13.10 -6.75
CA ILE A 166 0.27 12.75 -8.11
C ILE A 166 0.61 11.26 -8.18
N LEU A 167 1.40 10.75 -7.23
CA LEU A 167 1.75 9.33 -7.18
C LEU A 167 0.53 8.45 -6.88
N ALA A 168 -0.38 8.92 -6.02
CA ALA A 168 -1.66 8.25 -5.79
C ALA A 168 -2.48 8.18 -7.08
N LEU A 169 -2.56 9.27 -7.86
CA LEU A 169 -3.26 9.26 -9.16
C LEU A 169 -2.68 8.23 -10.12
N ALA A 170 -1.35 8.21 -10.27
CA ALA A 170 -0.67 7.23 -11.14
C ALA A 170 -0.93 5.79 -10.66
N SER A 171 -0.95 5.55 -9.34
CA SER A 171 -1.26 4.24 -8.76
C SER A 171 -2.74 3.85 -8.94
N ILE A 172 -3.68 4.76 -8.69
CA ILE A 172 -5.13 4.54 -8.88
C ILE A 172 -5.46 4.24 -10.35
N ARG A 173 -4.66 4.74 -11.29
CA ARG A 173 -4.76 4.42 -12.73
C ARG A 173 -4.11 3.08 -13.10
N GLY A 174 -3.50 2.38 -12.16
CA GLY A 174 -2.84 1.10 -12.42
C GLY A 174 -1.51 1.21 -13.14
N LEU A 175 -0.87 2.39 -13.12
CA LEU A 175 0.40 2.62 -13.82
C LEU A 175 1.62 2.25 -12.97
N ILE A 176 1.56 2.52 -11.66
CA ILE A 176 2.66 2.31 -10.73
C ILE A 176 2.20 1.64 -9.43
N VAL A 177 3.14 0.97 -8.79
CA VAL A 177 3.03 0.49 -7.40
C VAL A 177 4.32 0.82 -6.64
N ARG A 178 4.32 0.66 -5.33
CA ARG A 178 5.54 0.63 -4.55
C ARG A 178 6.11 -0.79 -4.57
N GLY A 179 7.37 -0.90 -4.94
CA GLY A 179 8.12 -2.14 -5.08
C GLY A 179 9.19 -2.31 -4.00
N PRO A 180 10.47 -2.44 -4.38
CA PRO A 180 11.53 -2.79 -3.47
C PRO A 180 11.86 -1.67 -2.47
N PRO A 181 12.42 -2.02 -1.29
CA PRO A 181 13.05 -1.06 -0.41
C PRO A 181 14.21 -0.33 -1.12
N ALA A 182 14.34 0.97 -0.86
CA ALA A 182 15.41 1.83 -1.36
C ALA A 182 15.98 2.64 -0.20
N GLY A 183 16.91 2.07 0.55
CA GLY A 183 17.43 2.63 1.79
C GLY A 183 16.33 2.72 2.87
N ARG A 184 16.01 3.94 3.31
CA ARG A 184 14.92 4.20 4.28
C ARG A 184 13.55 4.38 3.62
N ASP A 185 13.54 4.53 2.28
CA ASP A 185 12.35 4.72 1.47
C ASP A 185 11.93 3.41 0.76
N GLN A 186 10.89 3.50 -0.01
CA GLN A 186 10.42 2.47 -0.91
C GLN A 186 10.36 3.05 -2.33
N ALA A 187 10.91 2.32 -3.30
CA ALA A 187 10.88 2.75 -4.69
C ALA A 187 9.50 2.54 -5.31
N PHE A 188 9.18 3.37 -6.30
CA PHE A 188 8.06 3.18 -7.21
C PHE A 188 8.54 2.43 -8.45
N VAL A 189 7.66 1.64 -9.02
CA VAL A 189 7.93 0.81 -10.21
C VAL A 189 6.70 0.80 -11.11
N LEU A 190 6.89 0.57 -12.41
CA LEU A 190 5.78 0.38 -13.33
C LEU A 190 5.10 -0.97 -13.10
N VAL A 191 3.78 -0.99 -13.08
CA VAL A 191 2.97 -2.20 -12.97
C VAL A 191 3.32 -3.19 -14.08
N GLN A 192 3.41 -2.71 -15.32
CA GLN A 192 3.67 -3.55 -16.49
C GLN A 192 5.02 -4.28 -16.46
N ASP A 193 6.03 -3.71 -15.78
CA ASP A 193 7.40 -4.23 -15.74
C ASP A 193 7.65 -5.03 -14.44
N TRP A 194 6.89 -4.73 -13.40
CA TRP A 194 7.09 -5.31 -12.08
C TRP A 194 6.18 -6.48 -11.78
N LEU A 195 4.92 -6.42 -12.23
CA LEU A 195 3.93 -7.45 -11.95
C LEU A 195 3.76 -8.38 -13.17
N ALA A 196 4.13 -9.64 -13.02
CA ALA A 196 3.77 -10.64 -14.01
C ALA A 196 2.23 -10.68 -14.15
N ARG A 197 1.72 -10.62 -15.38
CA ARG A 197 0.29 -10.86 -15.61
C ARG A 197 0.02 -12.32 -15.27
N VAL A 198 -0.77 -12.56 -14.24
CA VAL A 198 -1.38 -13.86 -14.05
C VAL A 198 -2.36 -14.03 -15.20
N SER A 199 -2.09 -14.94 -16.12
CA SER A 199 -3.09 -15.34 -17.13
C SER A 199 -4.34 -15.77 -16.37
N PRO A 200 -5.53 -15.27 -16.70
CA PRO A 200 -6.75 -15.77 -16.08
C PRO A 200 -6.78 -17.28 -16.29
N VAL A 201 -6.88 -18.02 -15.21
CA VAL A 201 -7.23 -19.45 -15.27
C VAL A 201 -8.65 -19.47 -15.82
N VAL A 202 -8.78 -19.94 -17.07
CA VAL A 202 -10.06 -20.14 -17.77
C VAL A 202 -10.79 -21.28 -17.10
#